data_a79d8ddce53f839ac2fa015d01afb053
#
_entry.id   a79d8ddce53f839ac2fa015d01afb053
#
_cell.length_a   1.000
_cell.length_b   1.000
_cell.length_c   1.000
_cell.angle_alpha   90.00
_cell.angle_beta   90.00
_cell.angle_gamma   90.00
#
_symmetry.space_group_name_H-M   'P 1'
#
loop_
_entity.id
_entity.type
_entity.pdbx_description
1 polymer ?
#
loop_
_entity_poly.entity_id
_entity_poly.type
_entity_poly.pdbx_seq_one_letter_code
_entity_poly.pdbx_strand_id
1 'polypeptide(L)'
;SNLSYLNEQEKLQKPAFYILIGEDEATKPQAYIGETENFKERVKDHDSKKTFWQKALIFVSKDEDMTKADVQYLEHKAIAEAKKANTFVLGENKQIPKAPNLPEHQRDAMDEFFEDIKFLASFMGCNIFDIAQPKEEHLVYAKGRGSKAKGYYSSSGFTVLKGSLVASDSVPSLHWTEKREKMMKEYGELNN
;
A
#
# COMPACT_ATOMS: atom_id res chain seq x y z
N SER A 1 -2.91 -17.97 -18.36
CA SER A 1 -2.70 -17.44 -17.00
C SER A 1 -1.43 -18.05 -16.42
N ASN A 2 -0.59 -17.24 -15.77
CA ASN A 2 0.68 -17.69 -15.16
C ASN A 2 0.48 -18.49 -13.84
N LEU A 3 -0.73 -18.98 -13.58
CA LEU A 3 -1.05 -19.77 -12.39
C LEU A 3 -0.40 -21.18 -12.40
N SER A 4 0.04 -21.67 -13.56
CA SER A 4 0.76 -22.95 -13.67
C SER A 4 2.08 -22.95 -12.86
N TYR A 5 2.77 -21.81 -12.80
CA TYR A 5 4.01 -21.68 -12.01
C TYR A 5 3.80 -21.83 -10.50
N LEU A 6 2.63 -21.41 -9.98
CA LEU A 6 2.29 -21.56 -8.56
C LEU A 6 2.07 -23.01 -8.14
N ASN A 7 1.81 -23.92 -9.09
CA ASN A 7 1.57 -25.31 -8.79
C ASN A 7 2.82 -26.06 -8.30
N GLU A 8 4.02 -25.56 -8.60
CA GLU A 8 5.29 -26.18 -8.23
C GLU A 8 5.85 -25.68 -6.90
N GLN A 9 5.21 -24.66 -6.27
CA GLN A 9 5.68 -24.05 -5.03
C GLN A 9 5.02 -24.68 -3.80
N GLU A 10 5.70 -25.64 -3.16
CA GLU A 10 5.23 -26.27 -1.90
C GLU A 10 4.99 -25.23 -0.77
N LYS A 11 5.79 -24.15 -0.74
CA LYS A 11 5.66 -23.06 0.24
C LYS A 11 4.30 -22.37 0.21
N LEU A 12 3.58 -22.44 -0.91
CA LEU A 12 2.26 -21.83 -1.04
C LEU A 12 1.13 -22.70 -0.47
N GLN A 13 1.44 -23.89 0.04
CA GLN A 13 0.49 -24.77 0.74
C GLN A 13 0.50 -24.55 2.26
N LYS A 14 1.24 -23.56 2.75
CA LYS A 14 1.36 -23.18 4.16
C LYS A 14 0.48 -21.98 4.48
N PRO A 15 0.24 -21.70 5.78
CA PRO A 15 -0.39 -20.46 6.20
C PRO A 15 0.35 -19.25 5.62
N ALA A 16 -0.41 -18.35 5.04
CA ALA A 16 0.12 -17.18 4.35
C ALA A 16 -0.72 -15.93 4.63
N PHE A 17 -0.04 -14.81 4.80
CA PHE A 17 -0.60 -13.47 4.68
C PHE A 17 -0.36 -12.96 3.27
N TYR A 18 -1.33 -12.26 2.66
CA TYR A 18 -1.15 -11.78 1.29
C TYR A 18 -1.86 -10.46 1.02
N ILE A 19 -1.35 -9.74 0.02
CA ILE A 19 -1.91 -8.49 -0.48
C ILE A 19 -2.10 -8.64 -2.00
N LEU A 20 -3.33 -8.56 -2.47
CA LEU A 20 -3.66 -8.45 -3.89
C LEU A 20 -3.72 -6.97 -4.26
N ILE A 21 -3.07 -6.61 -5.36
CA ILE A 21 -2.93 -5.22 -5.81
C ILE A 21 -3.44 -5.13 -7.23
N GLY A 22 -4.33 -4.16 -7.47
CA GLY A 22 -4.82 -3.79 -8.77
C GLY A 22 -4.59 -2.32 -9.05
N GLU A 23 -4.26 -2.02 -10.29
CA GLU A 23 -4.29 -0.66 -10.80
C GLU A 23 -5.73 -0.34 -11.19
N ASP A 24 -6.32 0.63 -10.52
CA ASP A 24 -7.55 1.26 -11.00
C ASP A 24 -7.15 2.49 -11.80
N GLU A 25 -7.81 2.72 -12.94
CA GLU A 25 -7.67 3.97 -13.71
C GLU A 25 -8.15 5.19 -12.90
N ALA A 26 -8.79 4.95 -11.76
CA ALA A 26 -9.19 5.95 -10.78
C ALA A 26 -7.99 6.47 -9.95
N THR A 27 -8.23 7.50 -9.18
CA THR A 27 -7.24 8.29 -8.43
C THR A 27 -6.43 7.53 -7.38
N LYS A 28 -6.85 6.33 -6.96
CA LYS A 28 -6.13 5.47 -6.01
C LYS A 28 -6.12 4.03 -6.46
N PRO A 29 -4.98 3.32 -6.33
CA PRO A 29 -4.92 1.89 -6.60
C PRO A 29 -5.82 1.11 -5.64
N GLN A 30 -6.31 -0.04 -6.09
CA GLN A 30 -7.14 -0.93 -5.29
C GLN A 30 -6.30 -2.05 -4.68
N ALA A 31 -6.62 -2.44 -3.44
CA ALA A 31 -5.99 -3.58 -2.80
C ALA A 31 -7.01 -4.42 -2.02
N TYR A 32 -6.64 -5.68 -1.83
CA TYR A 32 -7.30 -6.60 -0.91
C TYR A 32 -6.24 -7.28 -0.04
N ILE A 33 -6.43 -7.23 1.25
CA ILE A 33 -5.58 -7.88 2.26
C ILE A 33 -6.31 -9.14 2.73
N GLY A 34 -5.60 -10.24 2.83
CA GLY A 34 -6.19 -11.51 3.27
C GLY A 34 -5.18 -12.46 3.88
N GLU A 35 -5.73 -13.51 4.48
CA GLU A 35 -5.00 -14.63 5.03
C GLU A 35 -5.54 -15.96 4.49
N THR A 36 -4.76 -17.00 4.57
CA THR A 36 -5.17 -18.35 4.20
C THR A 36 -4.25 -19.39 4.83
N GLU A 37 -4.75 -20.59 5.04
CA GLU A 37 -3.93 -21.76 5.38
C GLU A 37 -3.28 -22.40 4.16
N ASN A 38 -3.81 -22.13 2.95
CA ASN A 38 -3.29 -22.65 1.69
C ASN A 38 -3.51 -21.61 0.57
N PHE A 39 -2.46 -20.86 0.24
CA PHE A 39 -2.55 -19.83 -0.79
C PHE A 39 -2.79 -20.40 -2.20
N LYS A 40 -2.28 -21.59 -2.48
CA LYS A 40 -2.44 -22.25 -3.78
C LYS A 40 -3.91 -22.51 -4.13
N GLU A 41 -4.72 -22.86 -3.15
CA GLU A 41 -6.17 -23.03 -3.34
C GLU A 41 -6.87 -21.67 -3.35
N ARG A 42 -6.49 -20.79 -2.43
CA ARG A 42 -7.10 -19.47 -2.29
C ARG A 42 -6.94 -18.60 -3.53
N VAL A 43 -5.80 -18.67 -4.22
CA VAL A 43 -5.57 -17.88 -5.43
C VAL A 43 -6.50 -18.27 -6.57
N LYS A 44 -6.87 -19.55 -6.69
CA LYS A 44 -7.84 -20.00 -7.70
C LYS A 44 -9.23 -19.40 -7.48
N ASP A 45 -9.64 -19.32 -6.23
CA ASP A 45 -10.87 -18.66 -5.84
C ASP A 45 -10.85 -17.16 -6.16
N HIS A 46 -9.70 -16.51 -5.93
CA HIS A 46 -9.56 -15.09 -6.24
C HIS A 46 -9.52 -14.82 -7.74
N ASP A 47 -8.85 -15.63 -8.52
CA ASP A 47 -8.78 -15.50 -9.98
C ASP A 47 -10.17 -15.59 -10.61
N SER A 48 -11.06 -16.41 -10.04
CA SER A 48 -12.43 -16.56 -10.52
C SER A 48 -13.41 -15.48 -10.05
N LYS A 49 -13.17 -14.87 -8.88
CA LYS A 49 -14.13 -13.98 -8.19
C LYS A 49 -13.70 -12.51 -8.18
N LYS A 50 -12.41 -12.24 -8.32
CA LYS A 50 -11.82 -10.89 -8.20
C LYS A 50 -11.05 -10.55 -9.48
N THR A 51 -11.59 -9.65 -10.27
CA THR A 51 -11.02 -9.26 -11.57
C THR A 51 -10.06 -8.07 -11.50
N PHE A 52 -10.00 -7.39 -10.34
CA PHE A 52 -9.27 -6.12 -10.21
C PHE A 52 -7.75 -6.27 -10.07
N TRP A 53 -7.25 -7.40 -9.53
CA TRP A 53 -5.83 -7.54 -9.18
C TRP A 53 -4.98 -8.06 -10.33
N GLN A 54 -3.77 -7.53 -10.44
CA GLN A 54 -2.73 -7.95 -11.39
C GLN A 54 -1.46 -8.44 -10.68
N LYS A 55 -1.27 -8.06 -9.41
CA LYS A 55 -0.10 -8.41 -8.61
C LYS A 55 -0.52 -8.95 -7.25
N ALA A 56 0.18 -9.96 -6.76
CA ALA A 56 0.02 -10.49 -5.42
C ALA A 56 1.37 -10.44 -4.68
N LEU A 57 1.38 -9.91 -3.47
CA LEU A 57 2.47 -10.05 -2.51
C LEU A 57 2.05 -11.14 -1.53
N ILE A 58 2.88 -12.17 -1.36
CA ILE A 58 2.59 -13.33 -0.52
C ILE A 58 3.71 -13.46 0.49
N PHE A 59 3.35 -13.48 1.76
CA PHE A 59 4.28 -13.60 2.88
C PHE A 59 4.03 -14.93 3.60
N VAL A 60 5.05 -15.75 3.62
CA VAL A 60 5.07 -17.06 4.29
C VAL A 60 6.25 -17.10 5.24
N SER A 61 6.12 -17.77 6.39
CA SER A 61 7.27 -17.99 7.24
C SER A 61 8.25 -18.96 6.58
N LYS A 62 9.53 -18.73 6.79
CA LYS A 62 10.59 -19.66 6.39
C LYS A 62 10.51 -20.95 7.20
N ASP A 63 10.25 -20.80 8.48
CA ASP A 63 10.05 -21.87 9.43
C ASP A 63 8.58 -22.31 9.44
N GLU A 64 8.29 -23.54 9.87
CA GLU A 64 6.93 -24.12 9.78
C GLU A 64 5.98 -23.65 10.91
N ASP A 65 6.39 -22.66 11.68
CA ASP A 65 5.77 -22.28 12.96
C ASP A 65 4.59 -21.34 12.85
N MET A 66 4.33 -20.75 11.66
CA MET A 66 3.21 -19.82 11.48
C MET A 66 1.87 -20.56 11.48
N THR A 67 1.00 -20.21 12.40
CA THR A 67 -0.31 -20.80 12.60
C THR A 67 -1.42 -19.98 11.91
N LYS A 68 -2.63 -20.56 11.86
CA LYS A 68 -3.84 -19.85 11.42
C LYS A 68 -4.10 -18.57 12.23
N ALA A 69 -3.88 -18.63 13.55
CA ALA A 69 -4.10 -17.49 14.43
C ALA A 69 -3.11 -16.37 14.13
N ASP A 70 -1.87 -16.69 13.77
CA ASP A 70 -0.83 -15.71 13.41
C ASP A 70 -1.21 -14.95 12.14
N VAL A 71 -1.61 -15.65 11.08
CA VAL A 71 -2.00 -14.98 9.83
C VAL A 71 -3.29 -14.18 9.97
N GLN A 72 -4.22 -14.59 10.85
CA GLN A 72 -5.41 -13.81 11.20
C GLN A 72 -5.04 -12.52 11.97
N TYR A 73 -4.05 -12.59 12.87
CA TYR A 73 -3.55 -11.42 13.56
C TYR A 73 -2.91 -10.44 12.58
N LEU A 74 -2.10 -10.92 11.66
CA LEU A 74 -1.47 -10.10 10.61
C LEU A 74 -2.52 -9.45 9.72
N GLU A 75 -3.56 -10.17 9.31
CA GLU A 75 -4.67 -9.62 8.52
C GLU A 75 -5.39 -8.50 9.26
N HIS A 76 -5.75 -8.73 10.53
CA HIS A 76 -6.38 -7.72 11.39
C HIS A 76 -5.56 -6.44 11.45
N LYS A 77 -4.27 -6.56 11.79
CA LYS A 77 -3.33 -5.44 11.96
C LYS A 77 -3.13 -4.71 10.63
N ALA A 78 -2.88 -5.45 9.56
CA ALA A 78 -2.63 -4.90 8.24
C ALA A 78 -3.83 -4.11 7.69
N ILE A 79 -5.06 -4.62 7.82
CA ILE A 79 -6.25 -3.89 7.39
C ILE A 79 -6.42 -2.61 8.21
N ALA A 80 -6.17 -2.66 9.53
CA ALA A 80 -6.26 -1.49 10.39
C ALA A 80 -5.26 -0.41 10.00
N GLU A 81 -4.00 -0.78 9.74
CA GLU A 81 -2.95 0.16 9.32
C GLU A 81 -3.17 0.69 7.90
N ALA A 82 -3.53 -0.16 6.94
CA ALA A 82 -3.83 0.27 5.58
C ALA A 82 -5.01 1.24 5.50
N LYS A 83 -6.04 1.05 6.34
CA LYS A 83 -7.16 2.02 6.47
C LYS A 83 -6.71 3.36 7.04
N LYS A 84 -5.78 3.39 8.00
CA LYS A 84 -5.19 4.63 8.51
C LYS A 84 -4.33 5.33 7.46
N ALA A 85 -3.53 4.58 6.72
CA ALA A 85 -2.70 5.10 5.63
C ALA A 85 -3.53 5.71 4.50
N ASN A 86 -4.66 5.09 4.17
CA ASN A 86 -5.61 5.56 3.16
C ASN A 86 -4.98 5.85 1.79
N THR A 87 -3.94 5.08 1.43
CA THR A 87 -3.22 5.18 0.15
C THR A 87 -3.85 4.30 -0.94
N PHE A 88 -4.57 3.25 -0.55
CA PHE A 88 -5.28 2.32 -1.43
C PHE A 88 -6.79 2.28 -1.11
N VAL A 89 -7.58 1.91 -2.11
CA VAL A 89 -9.00 1.59 -1.92
C VAL A 89 -9.11 0.13 -1.47
N LEU A 90 -9.62 -0.09 -0.25
CA LEU A 90 -9.85 -1.42 0.32
C LEU A 90 -11.32 -1.81 0.17
N GLY A 91 -11.84 -1.83 -1.07
CA GLY A 91 -13.27 -1.99 -1.36
C GLY A 91 -13.88 -3.29 -0.83
N GLU A 92 -13.10 -4.37 -0.79
CA GLU A 92 -13.55 -5.67 -0.31
C GLU A 92 -13.20 -5.95 1.17
N ASN A 93 -12.23 -5.24 1.75
CA ASN A 93 -11.95 -5.26 3.19
C ASN A 93 -12.86 -4.27 3.94
N LYS A 94 -14.18 -4.42 3.80
CA LYS A 94 -15.17 -3.49 4.38
C LYS A 94 -15.06 -3.38 5.89
N GLN A 95 -14.81 -4.50 6.56
CA GLN A 95 -14.66 -4.60 8.01
C GLN A 95 -13.25 -5.02 8.37
N ILE A 96 -12.79 -4.62 9.56
CA ILE A 96 -11.58 -5.15 10.17
C ILE A 96 -11.99 -6.42 10.91
N PRO A 97 -11.45 -7.61 10.58
CA PRO A 97 -11.79 -8.82 11.31
C PRO A 97 -11.39 -8.68 12.78
N LYS A 98 -12.03 -9.45 13.66
CA LYS A 98 -11.66 -9.46 15.08
C LYS A 98 -10.26 -10.04 15.24
N ALA A 99 -9.42 -9.37 16.01
CA ALA A 99 -8.10 -9.88 16.35
C ALA A 99 -8.23 -11.20 17.14
N PRO A 100 -7.47 -12.24 16.77
CA PRO A 100 -7.38 -13.45 17.58
C PRO A 100 -6.67 -13.13 18.91
N ASN A 101 -6.92 -13.96 19.92
CA ASN A 101 -6.24 -13.84 21.21
C ASN A 101 -4.92 -14.63 21.13
N LEU A 102 -3.81 -13.92 20.92
CA LEU A 102 -2.46 -14.51 20.93
C LEU A 102 -1.79 -14.30 22.29
N PRO A 103 -0.98 -15.27 22.77
CA PRO A 103 -0.03 -15.03 23.87
C PRO A 103 0.88 -13.85 23.56
N GLU A 104 1.35 -13.14 24.60
CA GLU A 104 2.15 -11.92 24.46
C GLU A 104 3.39 -12.14 23.57
N HIS A 105 4.20 -13.16 23.87
CA HIS A 105 5.40 -13.48 23.09
C HIS A 105 5.13 -13.78 21.61
N GLN A 106 3.99 -14.40 21.31
CA GLN A 106 3.59 -14.71 19.93
C GLN A 106 3.09 -13.44 19.22
N ARG A 107 2.41 -12.56 19.93
CA ARG A 107 2.01 -11.25 19.43
C ARG A 107 3.23 -10.39 19.09
N ASP A 108 4.20 -10.32 19.98
CA ASP A 108 5.45 -9.58 19.76
C ASP A 108 6.20 -10.09 18.52
N ALA A 109 6.29 -11.40 18.35
CA ALA A 109 6.89 -12.01 17.16
C ALA A 109 6.14 -11.65 15.88
N MET A 110 4.80 -11.62 15.92
CA MET A 110 3.98 -11.22 14.77
C MET A 110 4.04 -9.72 14.51
N ASP A 111 4.24 -8.90 15.53
CA ASP A 111 4.46 -7.48 15.38
C ASP A 111 5.79 -7.19 14.68
N GLU A 112 6.86 -7.89 15.04
CA GLU A 112 8.15 -7.82 14.36
C GLU A 112 8.05 -8.29 12.91
N PHE A 113 7.41 -9.43 12.67
CA PHE A 113 7.18 -9.94 11.32
C PHE A 113 6.35 -8.97 10.47
N PHE A 114 5.42 -8.24 11.07
CA PHE A 114 4.64 -7.23 10.36
C PHE A 114 5.49 -6.01 9.95
N GLU A 115 6.49 -5.61 10.74
CA GLU A 115 7.45 -4.58 10.32
C GLU A 115 8.26 -5.05 9.10
N ASP A 116 8.68 -6.32 9.05
CA ASP A 116 9.33 -6.91 7.87
C ASP A 116 8.40 -6.90 6.65
N ILE A 117 7.11 -7.23 6.83
CA ILE A 117 6.10 -7.15 5.78
C ILE A 117 5.99 -5.72 5.22
N LYS A 118 5.93 -4.71 6.09
CA LYS A 118 5.86 -3.30 5.67
C LYS A 118 7.10 -2.90 4.86
N PHE A 119 8.28 -3.26 5.35
CA PHE A 119 9.54 -2.99 4.66
C PHE A 119 9.58 -3.65 3.27
N LEU A 120 9.26 -4.95 3.18
CA LEU A 120 9.28 -5.69 1.93
C LEU A 120 8.21 -5.19 0.95
N ALA A 121 7.01 -4.88 1.43
CA ALA A 121 5.94 -4.31 0.62
C ALA A 121 6.38 -2.97 -0.01
N SER A 122 6.93 -2.06 0.81
CA SER A 122 7.46 -0.77 0.34
C SER A 122 8.61 -0.96 -0.65
N PHE A 123 9.55 -1.86 -0.37
CA PHE A 123 10.66 -2.20 -1.28
C PHE A 123 10.16 -2.70 -2.65
N MET A 124 9.04 -3.44 -2.68
CA MET A 124 8.40 -3.92 -3.91
C MET A 124 7.46 -2.88 -4.56
N GLY A 125 7.46 -1.64 -4.07
CA GLY A 125 6.66 -0.53 -4.59
C GLY A 125 5.20 -0.53 -4.14
N CYS A 126 4.85 -1.27 -3.08
CA CYS A 126 3.52 -1.27 -2.48
C CYS A 126 3.49 -0.43 -1.21
N ASN A 127 3.05 0.82 -1.32
CA ASN A 127 3.03 1.79 -0.22
C ASN A 127 1.70 1.76 0.57
N ILE A 128 1.09 0.58 0.70
CA ILE A 128 -0.24 0.40 1.30
C ILE A 128 -0.28 0.79 2.79
N PHE A 129 0.85 0.70 3.48
CA PHE A 129 1.00 1.04 4.90
C PHE A 129 1.62 2.42 5.15
N ASP A 130 2.04 3.11 4.09
CA ASP A 130 2.70 4.41 4.22
C ASP A 130 1.67 5.47 4.58
N ILE A 131 1.79 6.05 5.76
CA ILE A 131 0.89 7.13 6.20
C ILE A 131 1.16 8.36 5.33
N ALA A 132 0.12 8.83 4.64
CA ALA A 132 0.20 10.01 3.77
C ALA A 132 0.40 11.34 4.52
N GLN A 133 0.48 11.31 5.86
CA GLN A 133 0.76 12.49 6.67
C GLN A 133 2.12 12.31 7.38
N PRO A 134 3.16 12.99 6.92
CA PRO A 134 4.43 13.00 7.61
C PRO A 134 4.28 13.72 8.95
N LYS A 135 5.08 13.33 9.94
CA LYS A 135 5.28 14.15 11.14
C LYS A 135 5.81 15.52 10.72
N GLU A 136 5.48 16.57 11.47
CA GLU A 136 5.92 17.94 11.15
C GLU A 136 7.44 18.06 10.94
N GLU A 137 8.22 17.28 11.65
CA GLU A 137 9.69 17.21 11.56
C GLU A 137 10.20 16.72 10.18
N HIS A 138 9.37 16.05 9.37
CA HIS A 138 9.75 15.55 8.05
C HIS A 138 9.25 16.46 6.91
N LEU A 139 8.63 17.58 7.26
CA LEU A 139 8.10 18.51 6.25
C LEU A 139 9.21 19.35 5.65
N VAL A 140 9.23 19.40 4.34
CA VAL A 140 10.06 20.30 3.54
C VAL A 140 9.22 21.46 3.06
N TYR A 141 9.73 22.66 3.20
CA TYR A 141 9.07 23.90 2.79
C TYR A 141 9.82 24.53 1.62
N ALA A 142 9.09 24.88 0.57
CA ALA A 142 9.61 25.60 -0.58
C ALA A 142 8.89 26.94 -0.73
N LYS A 143 9.66 28.02 -0.94
CA LYS A 143 9.13 29.37 -1.15
C LYS A 143 9.90 30.07 -2.28
N GLY A 144 9.19 30.64 -3.23
CA GLY A 144 9.80 31.44 -4.30
C GLY A 144 8.79 31.86 -5.36
N ARG A 145 9.01 33.04 -5.97
CA ARG A 145 8.26 33.58 -7.14
C ARG A 145 6.73 33.36 -7.09
N GLY A 146 6.10 33.73 -5.97
CA GLY A 146 4.64 33.53 -5.82
C GLY A 146 4.21 32.10 -5.44
N SER A 147 5.13 31.16 -5.29
CA SER A 147 4.84 29.83 -4.80
C SER A 147 5.18 29.69 -3.31
N LYS A 148 4.37 28.92 -2.59
CA LYS A 148 4.59 28.49 -1.21
C LYS A 148 4.08 27.09 -1.08
N ALA A 149 4.97 26.12 -0.99
CA ALA A 149 4.62 24.72 -0.91
C ALA A 149 5.20 24.07 0.33
N LYS A 150 4.50 23.07 0.83
CA LYS A 150 5.00 22.13 1.81
C LYS A 150 4.79 20.70 1.30
N GLY A 151 5.72 19.83 1.62
CA GLY A 151 5.69 18.45 1.19
C GLY A 151 6.67 17.61 1.97
N TYR A 152 6.82 16.36 1.56
CA TYR A 152 7.75 15.44 2.18
C TYR A 152 8.25 14.41 1.17
N TYR A 153 9.38 13.80 1.47
CA TYR A 153 9.89 12.67 0.71
C TYR A 153 9.29 11.36 1.22
N SER A 154 8.86 10.52 0.29
CA SER A 154 8.41 9.14 0.56
C SER A 154 9.19 8.18 -0.33
N SER A 155 9.02 6.88 -0.15
CA SER A 155 9.59 5.85 -1.02
C SER A 155 9.16 5.97 -2.48
N SER A 156 7.98 6.57 -2.74
CA SER A 156 7.44 6.83 -4.09
C SER A 156 7.84 8.17 -4.68
N GLY A 157 8.61 9.00 -3.96
CA GLY A 157 9.07 10.31 -4.42
C GLY A 157 8.68 11.45 -3.49
N PHE A 158 8.52 12.65 -4.05
CA PHE A 158 8.16 13.85 -3.29
C PHE A 158 6.66 14.12 -3.38
N THR A 159 5.99 14.13 -2.23
CA THR A 159 4.56 14.42 -2.11
C THR A 159 4.34 15.88 -1.71
N VAL A 160 3.59 16.63 -2.53
CA VAL A 160 3.17 18.00 -2.21
C VAL A 160 1.83 17.96 -1.47
N LEU A 161 1.75 18.65 -0.33
CA LEU A 161 0.56 18.66 0.51
C LEU A 161 -0.48 19.68 0.07
N LYS A 162 -1.75 19.36 0.36
CA LYS A 162 -2.89 20.29 0.16
C LYS A 162 -2.64 21.62 0.83
N GLY A 163 -3.06 22.70 0.17
CA GLY A 163 -2.82 24.09 0.59
C GLY A 163 -1.47 24.65 0.17
N SER A 164 -0.72 23.92 -0.66
CA SER A 164 0.46 24.48 -1.34
C SER A 164 0.02 25.38 -2.48
N LEU A 165 0.62 26.59 -2.55
CA LEU A 165 0.40 27.54 -3.63
C LEU A 165 1.45 27.34 -4.71
N VAL A 166 1.03 27.24 -5.95
CA VAL A 166 1.90 27.09 -7.12
C VAL A 166 1.88 28.40 -7.90
N ALA A 167 3.04 28.84 -8.42
CA ALA A 167 3.10 30.05 -9.24
C ALA A 167 2.21 29.92 -10.47
N SER A 168 1.44 30.96 -10.81
CA SER A 168 0.58 31.00 -11.99
C SER A 168 1.36 30.82 -13.28
N ASP A 169 2.54 31.43 -13.35
CA ASP A 169 3.33 31.47 -14.58
C ASP A 169 4.46 30.45 -14.59
N SER A 170 4.71 29.87 -15.76
CA SER A 170 5.87 29.05 -16.03
C SER A 170 7.03 29.92 -16.53
N VAL A 171 8.24 29.62 -16.09
CA VAL A 171 9.43 30.30 -16.63
C VAL A 171 9.81 29.65 -17.97
N PRO A 172 10.34 30.44 -18.96
CA PRO A 172 10.70 29.90 -20.27
C PRO A 172 11.73 28.75 -20.25
N SER A 173 12.52 28.67 -19.19
CA SER A 173 13.51 27.59 -19.00
C SER A 173 12.91 26.29 -18.45
N LEU A 174 11.61 26.21 -18.22
CA LEU A 174 10.97 24.99 -17.72
C LEU A 174 10.62 24.06 -18.89
N HIS A 175 11.44 23.05 -19.12
CA HIS A 175 11.23 22.06 -20.19
C HIS A 175 10.01 21.13 -19.97
N TRP A 176 9.27 21.30 -18.89
CA TRP A 176 8.16 20.44 -18.48
C TRP A 176 6.81 21.15 -18.46
N THR A 177 6.64 22.18 -19.24
CA THR A 177 5.47 23.07 -19.22
C THR A 177 4.17 22.28 -19.45
N GLU A 178 4.14 21.41 -20.47
CA GLU A 178 2.97 20.58 -20.79
C GLU A 178 2.62 19.59 -19.68
N LYS A 179 3.65 18.94 -19.10
CA LYS A 179 3.45 18.00 -17.99
C LYS A 179 2.95 18.71 -16.73
N ARG A 180 3.47 19.91 -16.47
CA ARG A 180 3.00 20.75 -15.36
C ARG A 180 1.55 21.16 -15.55
N GLU A 181 1.16 21.64 -16.74
CA GLU A 181 -0.22 22.01 -17.04
C GLU A 181 -1.20 20.84 -16.90
N LYS A 182 -0.80 19.67 -17.36
CA LYS A 182 -1.60 18.44 -17.19
C LYS A 182 -1.80 18.12 -15.70
N MET A 183 -0.74 18.13 -14.91
CA MET A 183 -0.81 17.90 -13.46
C MET A 183 -1.66 18.97 -12.76
N MET A 184 -1.55 20.22 -13.14
CA MET A 184 -2.35 21.32 -12.55
C MET A 184 -3.84 21.18 -12.88
N LYS A 185 -4.20 20.72 -14.07
CA LYS A 185 -5.60 20.45 -14.43
C LYS A 185 -6.19 19.24 -13.71
N GLU A 186 -5.36 18.25 -13.44
CA GLU A 186 -5.79 16.97 -12.86
C GLU A 186 -5.85 17.01 -11.32
N TYR A 187 -4.91 17.72 -10.67
CA TYR A 187 -4.75 17.70 -9.22
C TYR A 187 -4.73 19.10 -8.56
N GLY A 188 -4.75 20.16 -9.34
CA GLY A 188 -4.63 21.53 -8.87
C GLY A 188 -6.00 22.20 -8.67
N GLU A 189 -6.30 22.67 -7.46
CA GLU A 189 -7.27 23.73 -7.27
C GLU A 189 -6.54 25.05 -7.59
N LEU A 190 -6.79 25.61 -8.76
CA LEU A 190 -6.33 26.96 -9.09
C LEU A 190 -7.18 27.95 -8.29
N ASN A 191 -6.64 28.44 -7.19
CA ASN A 191 -7.20 29.65 -6.56
C ASN A 191 -6.85 30.85 -7.45
N ASN A 192 -7.87 31.39 -8.08
CA ASN A 192 -7.82 32.70 -8.72
C ASN A 192 -7.64 33.79 -7.67
#